data_7c28206fe65b9372f226e9cb64e6f20a
#
_entry.id   7c28206fe65b9372f226e9cb64e6f20a
#
_cell.length_a   1.000
_cell.length_b   1.000
_cell.length_c   1.000
_cell.angle_alpha   90.00
_cell.angle_beta   90.00
_cell.angle_gamma   90.00
#
_symmetry.space_group_name_H-M   'P 1'
#
loop_
_entity.id
_entity.type
_entity.pdbx_description
1 polymer ?
#
loop_
_entity_poly.entity_id
_entity_poly.type
_entity_poly.pdbx_seq_one_letter_code
_entity_poly.pdbx_strand_id
1 'polypeptide(L)'
;REYWIPIYDSPSKKILCKTGRQVNKSTFLGNRALSYCCLQLGFHVLYVSPSQTQTREFAQTRLKSPIRESSVLKLFENSKLVDNTMSKEFVTTSKISLRYSYLNADRCRGLAGVDCLLIDEFQDIIQDNVPVIEQTTFAASKKYRLFLYAGTPKSLDNPIEDAWANYSTMNEWAIPCYRHSYFSANGKTNIHWNVVIDDKNIGLKGLQCEKCCELINPRDPKCHWVSMNPEIHRKVPMPFDGYHLSQIISPDCEWKKILQDREAYSKPKFFNEVLGISTDSADRPLCRQDLIDNCDEKLSMNSEFLEKLKDQITDGRNIYAGLDWSGGTDKSLTVLVIATYIDNLFVPFFWKKYTGSEADLDIQIKDIISKLREWRVSLVGADYGGGMWPNDKLQREFGAARVFKYQYAQGKRKLKWEPDLGRFLAHRSEVLSSLFAAIKRRNVFRFPKWDEFEEFGQDFLGITANYNEITRMTQYQHVLSQVDDSVHALNLCFLVSMID
;
A
#
# COMPACT_ATOMS: atom_id res chain seq x y z
N ARG A 1 -25.48 10.01 15.10
CA ARG A 1 -24.42 8.99 15.02
C ARG A 1 -23.55 9.09 16.25
N GLU A 2 -23.92 8.38 17.26
CA GLU A 2 -23.42 8.48 18.63
C GLU A 2 -21.91 8.27 18.72
N TYR A 3 -21.36 7.35 17.93
CA TYR A 3 -19.92 7.07 17.91
C TYR A 3 -19.05 8.27 17.41
N TRP A 4 -19.61 9.23 16.64
CA TRP A 4 -18.90 10.42 16.23
C TRP A 4 -18.78 11.48 17.32
N ILE A 5 -19.72 11.55 18.26
CA ILE A 5 -19.75 12.60 19.31
C ILE A 5 -18.44 12.61 20.09
N PRO A 6 -17.96 11.48 20.67
CA PRO A 6 -16.68 11.48 21.38
C PRO A 6 -15.47 11.84 20.51
N ILE A 7 -15.53 11.57 19.20
CA ILE A 7 -14.46 11.95 18.27
C ILE A 7 -14.44 13.47 18.05
N TYR A 8 -15.62 14.10 17.95
CA TYR A 8 -15.73 15.57 17.92
C TYR A 8 -15.26 16.20 19.22
N ASP A 9 -15.51 15.58 20.35
CA ASP A 9 -15.18 16.10 21.68
C ASP A 9 -13.76 15.71 22.12
N SER A 10 -13.03 14.91 21.35
CA SER A 10 -11.67 14.50 21.69
C SER A 10 -10.75 15.71 21.85
N PRO A 11 -10.03 15.84 23.00
CA PRO A 11 -9.04 16.88 23.22
C PRO A 11 -7.72 16.59 22.51
N SER A 12 -7.58 15.46 21.83
CA SER A 12 -6.35 15.06 21.17
C SER A 12 -6.01 16.00 20.01
N LYS A 13 -4.73 16.30 19.90
CA LYS A 13 -4.19 17.10 18.78
C LYS A 13 -4.00 16.28 17.51
N LYS A 14 -3.98 14.95 17.62
CA LYS A 14 -3.83 14.03 16.49
C LYS A 14 -4.97 13.04 16.50
N ILE A 15 -5.81 13.08 15.48
CA ILE A 15 -6.93 12.15 15.30
C ILE A 15 -6.72 11.38 14.00
N LEU A 16 -6.87 10.05 14.05
CA LEU A 16 -6.82 9.17 12.91
C LEU A 16 -8.15 8.41 12.80
N CYS A 17 -8.84 8.56 11.67
CA CYS A 17 -10.06 7.82 11.37
C CYS A 17 -9.77 6.76 10.30
N LYS A 18 -9.59 5.51 10.72
CA LYS A 18 -9.48 4.33 9.85
C LYS A 18 -10.88 3.78 9.62
N THR A 19 -11.40 3.86 8.39
CA THR A 19 -12.85 3.68 8.19
C THR A 19 -13.18 2.83 6.99
N GLY A 20 -14.31 2.13 7.05
CA GLY A 20 -15.00 1.68 5.84
C GLY A 20 -15.51 2.87 5.01
N ARG A 21 -16.04 2.61 3.84
CA ARG A 21 -16.65 3.66 2.99
C ARG A 21 -17.97 4.16 3.58
N GLN A 22 -18.35 5.39 3.22
CA GLN A 22 -19.66 6.00 3.52
C GLN A 22 -20.00 6.14 5.02
N VAL A 23 -19.02 6.17 5.89
CA VAL A 23 -19.21 6.43 7.33
C VAL A 23 -19.03 7.90 7.72
N ASN A 24 -19.00 8.83 6.74
CA ASN A 24 -18.92 10.29 6.90
C ASN A 24 -17.56 10.86 7.33
N LYS A 25 -16.46 10.18 7.04
CA LYS A 25 -15.11 10.70 7.33
C LYS A 25 -14.85 12.10 6.76
N SER A 26 -15.13 12.32 5.46
CA SER A 26 -14.91 13.63 4.81
C SER A 26 -15.88 14.70 5.32
N THR A 27 -17.10 14.31 5.78
CA THR A 27 -18.01 15.22 6.46
C THR A 27 -17.45 15.66 7.82
N PHE A 28 -16.85 14.77 8.58
CA PHE A 28 -16.16 15.10 9.82
C PHE A 28 -15.03 16.11 9.57
N LEU A 29 -14.17 15.88 8.59
CA LEU A 29 -13.09 16.80 8.23
C LEU A 29 -13.63 18.17 7.80
N GLY A 30 -14.68 18.22 6.98
CA GLY A 30 -15.32 19.45 6.54
C GLY A 30 -15.93 20.24 7.71
N ASN A 31 -16.66 19.57 8.58
CA ASN A 31 -17.25 20.20 9.77
C ASN A 31 -16.18 20.77 10.71
N ARG A 32 -15.08 20.05 10.93
CA ARG A 32 -13.95 20.54 11.73
C ARG A 32 -13.31 21.79 11.09
N ALA A 33 -13.07 21.76 9.76
CA ALA A 33 -12.53 22.91 9.04
C ALA A 33 -13.41 24.15 9.20
N LEU A 34 -14.71 24.01 8.95
CA LEU A 34 -15.68 25.11 9.07
C LEU A 34 -15.79 25.63 10.51
N SER A 35 -15.89 24.72 11.49
CA SER A 35 -15.98 25.10 12.89
C SER A 35 -14.76 25.91 13.34
N TYR A 36 -13.55 25.47 13.02
CA TYR A 36 -12.34 26.22 13.38
C TYR A 36 -12.29 27.59 12.71
N CYS A 37 -12.59 27.67 11.41
CA CYS A 37 -12.56 28.94 10.70
C CYS A 37 -13.66 29.94 11.11
N CYS A 38 -14.80 29.44 11.56
CA CYS A 38 -15.87 30.31 12.08
C CYS A 38 -15.64 30.75 13.53
N LEU A 39 -15.07 29.92 14.38
CA LEU A 39 -14.96 30.13 15.82
C LEU A 39 -13.61 30.69 16.27
N GLN A 40 -12.58 30.59 15.43
CA GLN A 40 -11.24 31.11 15.76
C GLN A 40 -10.88 32.29 14.85
N LEU A 41 -10.12 33.26 15.35
CA LEU A 41 -9.62 34.37 14.57
C LEU A 41 -8.26 34.03 13.96
N GLY A 42 -8.09 34.29 12.66
CA GLY A 42 -6.83 34.11 11.95
C GLY A 42 -6.38 32.67 11.83
N PHE A 43 -7.29 31.69 11.95
CA PHE A 43 -6.98 30.28 11.97
C PHE A 43 -6.77 29.72 10.53
N HIS A 44 -5.69 29.02 10.30
CA HIS A 44 -5.37 28.47 8.99
C HIS A 44 -5.54 26.94 8.95
N VAL A 45 -6.50 26.47 8.17
CA VAL A 45 -6.72 25.06 7.88
C VAL A 45 -6.11 24.70 6.51
N LEU A 46 -5.32 23.63 6.45
CA LEU A 46 -4.87 23.02 5.22
C LEU A 46 -5.56 21.67 5.04
N TYR A 47 -6.27 21.50 3.93
CA TYR A 47 -6.82 20.23 3.50
C TYR A 47 -5.96 19.65 2.37
N VAL A 48 -5.60 18.37 2.47
CA VAL A 48 -4.82 17.65 1.47
C VAL A 48 -5.52 16.32 1.12
N SER A 49 -5.61 16.02 -0.18
CA SER A 49 -6.07 14.73 -0.69
C SER A 49 -5.14 14.22 -1.80
N PRO A 50 -5.20 12.95 -2.21
CA PRO A 50 -4.32 12.41 -3.25
C PRO A 50 -4.51 13.05 -4.63
N SER A 51 -5.72 13.48 -4.98
CA SER A 51 -6.02 13.97 -6.33
C SER A 51 -6.75 15.32 -6.36
N GLN A 52 -6.56 16.04 -7.47
CA GLN A 52 -7.27 17.31 -7.69
C GLN A 52 -8.79 17.14 -7.77
N THR A 53 -9.27 16.04 -8.32
CA THR A 53 -10.71 15.74 -8.43
C THR A 53 -11.32 15.60 -7.06
N GLN A 54 -10.72 14.81 -6.17
CA GLN A 54 -11.17 14.65 -4.78
C GLN A 54 -11.16 15.98 -4.02
N THR A 55 -10.08 16.79 -4.20
CA THR A 55 -10.00 18.13 -3.60
C THR A 55 -11.15 19.03 -4.03
N ARG A 56 -11.48 19.05 -5.33
CA ARG A 56 -12.60 19.85 -5.86
C ARG A 56 -13.95 19.35 -5.36
N GLU A 57 -14.15 18.04 -5.31
CA GLU A 57 -15.37 17.44 -4.78
C GLU A 57 -15.57 17.79 -3.30
N PHE A 58 -14.52 17.68 -2.48
CA PHE A 58 -14.56 18.12 -1.09
C PHE A 58 -14.94 19.60 -0.96
N ALA A 59 -14.32 20.49 -1.75
CA ALA A 59 -14.64 21.92 -1.74
C ALA A 59 -16.12 22.19 -2.03
N GLN A 60 -16.70 21.49 -2.99
CA GLN A 60 -18.11 21.68 -3.40
C GLN A 60 -19.08 21.08 -2.37
N THR A 61 -18.84 19.83 -1.97
CA THR A 61 -19.81 19.04 -1.20
C THR A 61 -19.66 19.20 0.32
N ARG A 62 -18.46 19.48 0.82
CA ARG A 62 -18.16 19.55 2.26
C ARG A 62 -17.91 20.95 2.77
N LEU A 63 -17.69 21.93 1.89
CA LEU A 63 -17.53 23.33 2.28
C LEU A 63 -18.64 24.22 1.70
N LYS A 64 -18.77 24.30 0.36
CA LYS A 64 -19.74 25.20 -0.27
C LYS A 64 -21.19 24.84 0.03
N SER A 65 -21.57 23.56 -0.09
CA SER A 65 -22.95 23.13 0.15
C SER A 65 -23.40 23.42 1.61
N PRO A 66 -22.65 23.01 2.66
CA PRO A 66 -23.02 23.35 4.03
C PRO A 66 -23.12 24.85 4.30
N ILE A 67 -22.21 25.66 3.75
CA ILE A 67 -22.29 27.13 3.91
C ILE A 67 -23.55 27.69 3.26
N ARG A 68 -23.85 27.25 2.04
CA ARG A 68 -25.06 27.69 1.32
C ARG A 68 -26.36 27.29 2.04
N GLU A 69 -26.37 26.15 2.72
CA GLU A 69 -27.56 25.60 3.35
C GLU A 69 -27.76 26.11 4.79
N SER A 70 -26.69 26.52 5.48
CA SER A 70 -26.74 27.00 6.86
C SER A 70 -26.87 28.52 6.94
N SER A 71 -27.91 29.01 7.58
CA SER A 71 -28.07 30.45 7.88
C SER A 71 -26.95 31.00 8.77
N VAL A 72 -26.44 30.16 9.67
CA VAL A 72 -25.34 30.55 10.59
C VAL A 72 -24.01 30.64 9.84
N LEU A 73 -23.67 29.64 9.03
CA LEU A 73 -22.39 29.63 8.29
C LEU A 73 -22.31 30.78 7.26
N LYS A 74 -23.45 31.20 6.68
CA LYS A 74 -23.52 32.35 5.78
C LYS A 74 -23.07 33.65 6.45
N LEU A 75 -23.23 33.80 7.75
CA LEU A 75 -22.79 35.01 8.47
C LEU A 75 -21.26 35.16 8.47
N PHE A 76 -20.52 34.07 8.25
CA PHE A 76 -19.07 34.09 8.20
C PHE A 76 -18.54 34.23 6.77
N GLU A 77 -19.41 34.21 5.77
CA GLU A 77 -19.04 34.41 4.36
C GLU A 77 -19.02 35.90 4.02
N ASN A 78 -18.01 36.35 3.28
CA ASN A 78 -17.92 37.69 2.77
C ASN A 78 -17.55 37.67 1.28
N SER A 79 -18.41 38.20 0.44
CA SER A 79 -18.23 38.25 -1.01
C SER A 79 -16.99 39.04 -1.48
N LYS A 80 -16.38 39.85 -0.59
CA LYS A 80 -15.14 40.58 -0.88
C LYS A 80 -13.87 39.81 -0.58
N LEU A 81 -13.99 38.63 0.07
CA LEU A 81 -12.85 37.76 0.40
C LEU A 81 -12.63 36.71 -0.67
N VAL A 82 -11.46 36.06 -0.58
CA VAL A 82 -11.09 34.98 -1.52
C VAL A 82 -12.04 33.80 -1.36
N ASP A 83 -12.77 33.49 -2.42
CA ASP A 83 -13.61 32.29 -2.55
C ASP A 83 -13.38 31.64 -3.91
N ASN A 84 -12.35 30.81 -3.99
CA ASN A 84 -12.12 29.97 -5.17
C ASN A 84 -12.07 28.50 -4.78
N THR A 85 -11.89 27.61 -5.77
CA THR A 85 -11.89 26.16 -5.53
C THR A 85 -10.77 25.70 -4.61
N MET A 86 -9.65 26.44 -4.53
CA MET A 86 -8.44 26.03 -3.82
C MET A 86 -8.17 26.84 -2.55
N SER A 87 -8.96 27.89 -2.28
CA SER A 87 -8.83 28.72 -1.09
C SER A 87 -10.14 29.40 -0.76
N LYS A 88 -10.48 29.43 0.53
CA LYS A 88 -11.65 30.12 1.06
C LYS A 88 -11.27 30.90 2.31
N GLU A 89 -11.64 32.19 2.36
CA GLU A 89 -11.43 33.07 3.50
C GLU A 89 -12.75 33.43 4.16
N PHE A 90 -12.70 33.67 5.46
CA PHE A 90 -13.85 33.98 6.32
C PHE A 90 -13.72 35.37 6.96
N VAL A 91 -14.83 35.92 7.40
CA VAL A 91 -14.84 37.23 8.11
C VAL A 91 -14.00 37.25 9.39
N THR A 92 -13.71 36.07 9.96
CA THR A 92 -12.80 35.89 11.10
C THR A 92 -11.32 36.01 10.72
N THR A 93 -11.01 36.39 9.48
CA THR A 93 -9.65 36.37 8.91
C THR A 93 -9.02 34.98 8.83
N SER A 94 -9.81 33.93 9.14
CA SER A 94 -9.39 32.54 9.02
C SER A 94 -9.50 32.06 7.58
N LYS A 95 -8.73 31.05 7.22
CA LYS A 95 -8.74 30.53 5.84
C LYS A 95 -8.65 29.01 5.78
N ILE A 96 -9.25 28.44 4.74
CA ILE A 96 -9.07 27.05 4.34
C ILE A 96 -8.29 27.03 3.02
N SER A 97 -7.12 26.43 3.03
CA SER A 97 -6.34 26.14 1.82
C SER A 97 -6.55 24.67 1.42
N LEU A 98 -6.86 24.43 0.15
CA LEU A 98 -7.03 23.08 -0.36
C LEU A 98 -5.87 22.75 -1.31
N ARG A 99 -5.26 21.60 -1.11
CA ARG A 99 -4.13 21.12 -1.93
C ARG A 99 -4.32 19.64 -2.23
N TYR A 100 -3.53 19.13 -3.17
CA TYR A 100 -3.45 17.71 -3.44
C TYR A 100 -1.98 17.29 -3.61
N SER A 101 -1.69 16.06 -3.17
CA SER A 101 -0.37 15.45 -3.23
C SER A 101 -0.46 14.14 -4.03
N TYR A 102 -0.27 14.23 -5.35
CA TYR A 102 -0.35 13.07 -6.23
C TYR A 102 0.97 12.29 -6.25
N LEU A 103 2.04 12.87 -6.83
CA LEU A 103 3.36 12.26 -6.88
C LEU A 103 4.32 12.86 -5.85
N ASN A 104 4.16 14.14 -5.57
CA ASN A 104 5.00 14.89 -4.64
C ASN A 104 4.17 15.89 -3.82
N ALA A 105 4.77 16.45 -2.79
CA ALA A 105 4.17 17.45 -1.92
C ALA A 105 4.49 18.91 -2.31
N ASP A 106 4.99 19.18 -3.52
CA ASP A 106 5.47 20.52 -3.91
C ASP A 106 4.39 21.61 -3.80
N ARG A 107 3.12 21.24 -4.03
CA ARG A 107 1.99 22.17 -3.88
C ARG A 107 1.70 22.58 -2.43
N CYS A 108 2.23 21.85 -1.47
CA CYS A 108 2.16 22.19 -0.05
C CYS A 108 3.36 23.04 0.39
N ARG A 109 4.47 23.00 -0.37
CA ARG A 109 5.65 23.82 -0.11
C ARG A 109 5.28 25.31 -0.25
N GLY A 110 5.87 26.15 0.58
CA GLY A 110 5.54 27.58 0.63
C GLY A 110 4.31 27.94 1.47
N LEU A 111 3.53 26.96 1.96
CA LEU A 111 2.55 27.20 2.99
C LEU A 111 3.23 27.11 4.36
N ALA A 112 2.95 28.09 5.22
CA ALA A 112 3.46 28.14 6.59
C ALA A 112 2.37 28.62 7.54
N GLY A 113 2.53 28.29 8.83
CA GLY A 113 1.58 28.72 9.86
C GLY A 113 0.21 28.04 9.75
N VAL A 114 0.18 26.79 9.27
CA VAL A 114 -1.03 25.95 9.24
C VAL A 114 -1.33 25.48 10.67
N ASP A 115 -2.47 25.88 11.21
CA ASP A 115 -2.91 25.51 12.56
C ASP A 115 -3.56 24.13 12.61
N CYS A 116 -4.26 23.74 11.54
CA CYS A 116 -4.90 22.43 11.41
C CYS A 116 -4.63 21.81 10.04
N LEU A 117 -4.00 20.64 10.05
CA LEU A 117 -3.77 19.82 8.86
C LEU A 117 -4.82 18.73 8.80
N LEU A 118 -5.55 18.68 7.69
CA LEU A 118 -6.52 17.66 7.36
C LEU A 118 -6.00 16.82 6.17
N ILE A 119 -5.86 15.52 6.34
CA ILE A 119 -5.54 14.61 5.22
C ILE A 119 -6.70 13.66 5.01
N ASP A 120 -7.32 13.71 3.84
CA ASP A 120 -8.37 12.77 3.42
C ASP A 120 -7.79 11.74 2.45
N GLU A 121 -8.35 10.53 2.43
CA GLU A 121 -7.83 9.37 1.69
C GLU A 121 -6.34 9.12 1.98
N PHE A 122 -5.99 9.13 3.28
CA PHE A 122 -4.61 9.05 3.77
C PHE A 122 -3.88 7.79 3.29
N GLN A 123 -4.58 6.69 3.04
CA GLN A 123 -4.02 5.45 2.48
C GLN A 123 -3.39 5.63 1.08
N ASP A 124 -3.78 6.67 0.36
CA ASP A 124 -3.31 6.95 -1.01
C ASP A 124 -2.27 8.10 -1.06
N ILE A 125 -1.88 8.66 0.07
CA ILE A 125 -0.77 9.62 0.16
C ILE A 125 0.54 8.85 0.20
N ILE A 126 1.50 9.26 -0.62
CA ILE A 126 2.85 8.66 -0.60
C ILE A 126 3.51 8.96 0.75
N GLN A 127 4.04 7.92 1.40
CA GLN A 127 4.61 8.00 2.75
C GLN A 127 5.67 9.11 2.88
N ASP A 128 6.56 9.24 1.91
CA ASP A 128 7.63 10.26 1.91
C ASP A 128 7.13 11.70 1.82
N ASN A 129 5.90 11.90 1.33
CA ASN A 129 5.30 13.22 1.24
C ASN A 129 4.71 13.69 2.58
N VAL A 130 4.39 12.76 3.50
CA VAL A 130 3.73 13.09 4.78
C VAL A 130 4.57 14.06 5.62
N PRO A 131 5.87 13.82 5.86
CA PRO A 131 6.71 14.76 6.61
C PRO A 131 6.78 16.16 5.97
N VAL A 132 6.81 16.25 4.64
CA VAL A 132 6.83 17.52 3.90
C VAL A 132 5.52 18.30 4.10
N ILE A 133 4.39 17.59 4.06
CA ILE A 133 3.07 18.20 4.31
C ILE A 133 2.96 18.66 5.77
N GLU A 134 3.40 17.86 6.73
CA GLU A 134 3.39 18.20 8.16
C GLU A 134 4.26 19.42 8.49
N GLN A 135 5.35 19.66 7.76
CA GLN A 135 6.21 20.84 7.93
C GLN A 135 5.44 22.17 7.76
N THR A 136 4.34 22.21 7.00
CA THR A 136 3.50 23.41 6.85
C THR A 136 2.97 23.91 8.19
N THR A 137 2.87 23.04 9.20
CA THR A 137 2.39 23.37 10.55
C THR A 137 3.49 23.88 11.47
N PHE A 138 4.76 23.86 11.05
CA PHE A 138 5.89 24.13 11.94
C PHE A 138 5.88 25.53 12.55
N ALA A 139 5.48 26.54 11.76
CA ALA A 139 5.38 27.93 12.21
C ALA A 139 4.11 28.25 13.02
N ALA A 140 3.15 27.31 13.09
CA ALA A 140 1.94 27.52 13.90
C ALA A 140 2.22 27.40 15.40
N SER A 141 1.41 28.08 16.20
CA SER A 141 1.47 27.95 17.65
C SER A 141 1.27 26.49 18.07
N LYS A 142 2.15 25.96 18.93
CA LYS A 142 2.03 24.61 19.47
C LYS A 142 0.67 24.33 20.13
N LYS A 143 -0.01 25.36 20.62
CA LYS A 143 -1.35 25.27 21.21
C LYS A 143 -2.40 24.78 20.20
N TYR A 144 -2.31 25.22 18.94
CA TYR A 144 -3.31 24.99 17.88
C TYR A 144 -2.86 24.02 16.78
N ARG A 145 -1.70 23.42 16.90
CA ARG A 145 -1.19 22.50 15.89
C ARG A 145 -1.95 21.17 15.94
N LEU A 146 -2.90 21.01 15.00
CA LEU A 146 -3.82 19.87 14.94
C LEU A 146 -3.60 19.05 13.68
N PHE A 147 -3.74 17.73 13.80
CA PHE A 147 -3.60 16.77 12.70
C PHE A 147 -4.79 15.81 12.69
N LEU A 148 -5.60 15.86 11.65
CA LEU A 148 -6.77 15.02 11.49
C LEU A 148 -6.66 14.25 10.18
N TYR A 149 -6.38 12.96 10.26
CA TYR A 149 -6.19 12.08 9.12
C TYR A 149 -7.35 11.10 9.02
N ALA A 150 -7.82 10.86 7.80
CA ALA A 150 -8.90 9.93 7.55
C ALA A 150 -8.67 9.16 6.25
N GLY A 151 -9.10 7.90 6.22
CA GLY A 151 -8.99 7.09 5.03
C GLY A 151 -9.66 5.72 5.17
N THR A 152 -9.78 5.03 4.04
CA THR A 152 -10.22 3.65 3.96
C THR A 152 -9.00 2.78 3.70
N PRO A 153 -8.65 1.87 4.62
CA PRO A 153 -7.43 1.07 4.48
C PRO A 153 -7.51 0.15 3.26
N LYS A 154 -6.34 -0.21 2.73
CA LYS A 154 -6.19 -1.14 1.62
C LYS A 154 -5.34 -2.33 2.05
N SER A 155 -4.03 -2.24 1.88
CA SER A 155 -3.05 -3.26 2.30
C SER A 155 -2.48 -2.93 3.68
N LEU A 156 -1.76 -3.88 4.29
CA LEU A 156 -1.08 -3.68 5.56
C LEU A 156 0.09 -2.67 5.48
N ASP A 157 0.63 -2.43 4.28
CA ASP A 157 1.79 -1.53 4.10
C ASP A 157 1.41 -0.10 3.73
N ASN A 158 0.14 0.28 3.79
CA ASN A 158 -0.25 1.64 3.47
C ASN A 158 -0.07 2.60 4.65
N PRO A 159 0.07 3.93 4.41
CA PRO A 159 0.35 4.91 5.46
C PRO A 159 -0.67 4.92 6.60
N ILE A 160 -1.95 4.65 6.31
CA ILE A 160 -2.98 4.65 7.36
C ILE A 160 -2.84 3.46 8.28
N GLU A 161 -2.39 2.29 7.78
CA GLU A 161 -2.16 1.12 8.61
C GLU A 161 -0.93 1.28 9.47
N ASP A 162 0.16 1.83 8.92
CA ASP A 162 1.36 2.16 9.71
C ASP A 162 1.02 3.13 10.83
N ALA A 163 0.30 4.22 10.54
CA ALA A 163 -0.15 5.17 11.55
C ALA A 163 -1.08 4.52 12.59
N TRP A 164 -1.96 3.60 12.17
CA TRP A 164 -2.87 2.87 13.05
C TRP A 164 -2.12 1.94 14.00
N ALA A 165 -1.32 1.04 13.47
CA ALA A 165 -0.67 -0.02 14.25
C ALA A 165 0.47 0.49 15.14
N ASN A 166 1.29 1.43 14.61
CA ASN A 166 2.52 1.83 15.26
C ASN A 166 2.44 3.17 16.02
N TYR A 167 1.42 3.99 15.74
CA TYR A 167 1.37 5.36 16.28
C TYR A 167 -0.01 5.77 16.82
N SER A 168 -0.98 4.83 17.00
CA SER A 168 -2.29 5.19 17.50
C SER A 168 -2.76 4.40 18.71
N THR A 169 -3.80 4.92 19.37
CA THR A 169 -4.50 4.26 20.48
C THR A 169 -5.34 3.07 20.05
N MET A 170 -5.61 2.90 18.74
CA MET A 170 -6.40 1.81 18.18
C MET A 170 -7.77 1.66 18.86
N ASN A 171 -8.55 2.75 18.96
CA ASN A 171 -9.86 2.67 19.60
C ASN A 171 -10.87 1.90 18.74
N GLU A 172 -11.56 0.95 19.36
CA GLU A 172 -12.64 0.16 18.78
C GLU A 172 -13.97 0.47 19.49
N TRP A 173 -15.09 0.41 18.73
CA TRP A 173 -16.42 0.69 19.28
C TRP A 173 -16.99 -0.52 19.98
N ALA A 174 -17.01 -0.52 21.31
CA ALA A 174 -17.50 -1.61 22.13
C ALA A 174 -19.04 -1.62 22.20
N ILE A 175 -19.64 -2.74 21.83
CA ILE A 175 -21.10 -2.93 21.77
C ILE A 175 -21.52 -4.03 22.75
N PRO A 176 -22.45 -3.77 23.69
CA PRO A 176 -22.85 -4.75 24.70
C PRO A 176 -23.72 -5.85 24.12
N CYS A 177 -23.56 -7.07 24.64
CA CYS A 177 -24.48 -8.18 24.46
C CYS A 177 -25.03 -8.60 25.82
N TYR A 178 -26.29 -8.31 26.09
CA TYR A 178 -26.93 -8.61 27.38
C TYR A 178 -27.27 -10.08 27.57
N ARG A 179 -27.45 -10.85 26.50
CA ARG A 179 -27.71 -12.30 26.60
C ARG A 179 -26.50 -13.07 27.12
N HIS A 180 -25.29 -12.56 26.89
CA HIS A 180 -24.03 -13.10 27.41
C HIS A 180 -23.62 -12.45 28.73
N SER A 181 -24.56 -12.04 29.55
CA SER A 181 -24.26 -11.63 30.92
C SER A 181 -23.84 -12.84 31.74
N TYR A 182 -22.75 -12.74 32.48
CA TYR A 182 -22.29 -13.76 33.41
C TYR A 182 -22.10 -13.16 34.80
N PHE A 183 -22.36 -13.97 35.84
CA PHE A 183 -22.08 -13.56 37.19
C PHE A 183 -20.58 -13.76 37.47
N SER A 184 -19.90 -12.70 37.88
CA SER A 184 -18.55 -12.83 38.41
C SER A 184 -18.59 -13.44 39.82
N ALA A 185 -17.45 -13.95 40.28
CA ALA A 185 -17.28 -14.47 41.65
C ALA A 185 -17.71 -13.45 42.73
N ASN A 186 -17.77 -12.18 42.43
CA ASN A 186 -18.15 -11.08 43.32
C ASN A 186 -19.64 -10.74 43.24
N GLY A 187 -20.50 -11.58 42.64
CA GLY A 187 -21.92 -11.35 42.50
C GLY A 187 -22.37 -10.24 41.55
N LYS A 188 -21.42 -9.64 40.78
CA LYS A 188 -21.76 -8.63 39.76
C LYS A 188 -22.05 -9.28 38.42
N THR A 189 -23.08 -8.81 37.76
CA THR A 189 -23.37 -9.19 36.37
C THR A 189 -22.43 -8.49 35.44
N ASN A 190 -21.60 -9.25 34.75
CA ASN A 190 -20.69 -8.73 33.71
C ASN A 190 -21.36 -8.88 32.34
N ILE A 191 -21.37 -7.81 31.57
CA ILE A 191 -21.88 -7.76 30.20
C ILE A 191 -20.75 -8.21 29.28
N HIS A 192 -21.07 -9.03 28.28
CA HIS A 192 -20.14 -9.32 27.22
C HIS A 192 -20.07 -8.14 26.24
N TRP A 193 -18.86 -7.70 25.91
CA TRP A 193 -18.60 -6.62 24.97
C TRP A 193 -18.05 -7.17 23.67
N ASN A 194 -18.69 -6.84 22.55
CA ASN A 194 -18.13 -7.03 21.21
C ASN A 194 -17.29 -5.79 20.88
N VAL A 195 -15.99 -5.92 20.89
CA VAL A 195 -15.06 -4.78 20.75
C VAL A 195 -14.51 -4.71 19.32
N VAL A 196 -13.94 -5.79 18.81
CA VAL A 196 -13.45 -5.86 17.43
C VAL A 196 -14.60 -6.36 16.56
N ILE A 197 -15.19 -5.44 15.79
CA ILE A 197 -16.35 -5.73 14.93
C ILE A 197 -15.83 -6.12 13.54
N ASP A 198 -15.99 -7.39 13.19
CA ASP A 198 -15.53 -7.98 11.93
C ASP A 198 -16.64 -8.80 11.22
N ASP A 199 -16.29 -9.67 10.30
CA ASP A 199 -17.24 -10.49 9.54
C ASP A 199 -18.01 -11.51 10.38
N LYS A 200 -17.51 -11.88 11.58
CA LYS A 200 -18.22 -12.77 12.53
C LYS A 200 -19.46 -12.10 13.12
N ASN A 201 -19.47 -10.77 13.14
CA ASN A 201 -20.59 -9.99 13.66
C ASN A 201 -21.70 -9.76 12.61
N ILE A 202 -21.58 -10.33 11.40
CA ILE A 202 -22.55 -10.15 10.33
C ILE A 202 -23.53 -11.32 10.32
N GLY A 203 -24.71 -11.09 10.88
CA GLY A 203 -25.84 -12.03 10.83
C GLY A 203 -26.79 -11.77 9.67
N LEU A 204 -27.68 -12.70 9.37
CA LEU A 204 -28.67 -12.54 8.29
C LEU A 204 -29.63 -11.36 8.52
N LYS A 205 -29.94 -11.04 9.78
CA LYS A 205 -30.93 -10.02 10.14
C LYS A 205 -30.33 -8.69 10.62
N GLY A 206 -29.01 -8.62 10.85
CA GLY A 206 -28.37 -7.46 11.43
C GLY A 206 -27.04 -7.78 12.09
N LEU A 207 -26.47 -6.77 12.75
CA LEU A 207 -25.27 -6.92 13.54
C LEU A 207 -25.52 -7.86 14.71
N GLN A 208 -24.68 -8.88 14.88
CA GLN A 208 -24.85 -9.93 15.88
C GLN A 208 -23.64 -10.08 16.80
N CYS A 209 -23.88 -10.60 17.99
CA CYS A 209 -22.84 -11.01 18.92
C CYS A 209 -22.02 -12.17 18.34
N GLU A 210 -20.69 -12.06 18.39
CA GLU A 210 -19.78 -13.11 17.90
C GLU A 210 -19.94 -14.47 18.60
N LYS A 211 -20.47 -14.47 19.87
CA LYS A 211 -20.59 -15.68 20.69
C LYS A 211 -21.96 -16.35 20.61
N CYS A 212 -23.05 -15.59 20.62
CA CYS A 212 -24.41 -16.18 20.70
C CYS A 212 -25.30 -15.86 19.51
N CYS A 213 -24.79 -15.11 18.53
CA CYS A 213 -25.53 -14.69 17.35
C CYS A 213 -26.81 -13.87 17.64
N GLU A 214 -26.98 -13.37 18.86
CA GLU A 214 -28.05 -12.45 19.19
C GLU A 214 -27.79 -11.09 18.58
N LEU A 215 -28.83 -10.40 18.11
CA LEU A 215 -28.71 -9.05 17.57
C LEU A 215 -28.20 -8.08 18.64
N ILE A 216 -27.21 -7.28 18.29
CA ILE A 216 -26.63 -6.23 19.13
C ILE A 216 -26.86 -4.87 18.51
N ASN A 217 -27.03 -3.85 19.36
CA ASN A 217 -27.36 -2.50 18.92
C ASN A 217 -26.15 -1.57 19.04
N PRO A 218 -25.58 -1.09 17.92
CA PRO A 218 -24.44 -0.16 17.94
C PRO A 218 -24.79 1.25 18.48
N ARG A 219 -26.07 1.51 18.74
CA ARG A 219 -26.60 2.75 19.36
C ARG A 219 -26.96 2.56 20.82
N ASP A 220 -26.62 1.45 21.43
CA ASP A 220 -26.89 1.27 22.87
C ASP A 220 -26.20 2.38 23.66
N PRO A 221 -26.87 3.02 24.64
CA PRO A 221 -26.28 4.11 25.44
C PRO A 221 -25.01 3.72 26.21
N LYS A 222 -24.77 2.42 26.40
CA LYS A 222 -23.54 1.90 27.04
C LYS A 222 -22.39 1.71 26.07
N CYS A 223 -22.63 1.81 24.76
CA CYS A 223 -21.54 1.74 23.79
C CYS A 223 -20.50 2.84 24.06
N HIS A 224 -19.24 2.49 23.94
CA HIS A 224 -18.13 3.42 24.16
C HIS A 224 -16.87 2.99 23.40
N TRP A 225 -15.94 3.92 23.23
CA TRP A 225 -14.63 3.64 22.65
C TRP A 225 -13.71 2.97 23.64
N VAL A 226 -13.03 1.92 23.22
CA VAL A 226 -12.04 1.17 24.02
C VAL A 226 -10.71 1.18 23.27
N SER A 227 -9.65 1.64 23.94
CA SER A 227 -8.30 1.59 23.37
C SER A 227 -7.75 0.17 23.42
N MET A 228 -7.33 -0.34 22.25
CA MET A 228 -6.66 -1.63 22.11
C MET A 228 -5.13 -1.49 22.30
N ASN A 229 -4.60 -0.25 22.33
CA ASN A 229 -3.19 0.04 22.52
C ASN A 229 -2.99 1.16 23.57
N PRO A 230 -3.39 0.96 24.83
CA PRO A 230 -3.28 1.98 25.87
C PRO A 230 -1.83 2.36 26.22
N GLU A 231 -0.89 1.46 25.97
CA GLU A 231 0.54 1.67 26.27
C GLU A 231 1.25 2.58 25.25
N ILE A 232 0.58 2.95 24.16
CA ILE A 232 1.18 3.77 23.08
C ILE A 232 1.72 5.10 23.60
N HIS A 233 1.05 5.70 24.60
CA HIS A 233 1.46 6.97 25.21
C HIS A 233 2.84 6.91 25.91
N ARG A 234 3.30 5.71 26.25
CA ARG A 234 4.66 5.49 26.81
C ARG A 234 5.72 5.38 25.72
N LYS A 235 5.32 4.97 24.50
CA LYS A 235 6.25 4.70 23.39
C LYS A 235 6.33 5.90 22.44
N VAL A 236 5.22 6.59 22.22
CA VAL A 236 5.08 7.69 21.27
C VAL A 236 4.71 8.95 22.04
N PRO A 237 5.50 10.05 21.95
CA PRO A 237 5.24 11.27 22.72
C PRO A 237 3.90 11.96 22.40
N MET A 238 3.40 11.80 21.17
CA MET A 238 2.13 12.35 20.74
C MET A 238 1.47 11.36 19.75
N PRO A 239 0.86 10.29 20.25
CA PRO A 239 0.18 9.33 19.41
C PRO A 239 -1.10 9.92 18.82
N PHE A 240 -1.62 9.28 17.77
CA PHE A 240 -2.96 9.55 17.31
C PHE A 240 -4.00 8.95 18.27
N ASP A 241 -5.08 9.71 18.55
CA ASP A 241 -6.34 9.08 18.92
C ASP A 241 -6.90 8.43 17.65
N GLY A 242 -6.64 7.12 17.51
CA GLY A 242 -7.08 6.35 16.36
C GLY A 242 -8.48 5.78 16.59
N TYR A 243 -9.38 5.90 15.62
CA TYR A 243 -10.75 5.40 15.69
C TYR A 243 -11.04 4.53 14.47
N HIS A 244 -11.47 3.29 14.71
CA HIS A 244 -11.90 2.37 13.65
C HIS A 244 -13.42 2.43 13.48
N LEU A 245 -13.87 2.70 12.26
CA LEU A 245 -15.27 2.92 11.91
C LEU A 245 -15.70 2.04 10.74
N SER A 246 -16.29 0.90 11.06
CA SER A 246 -16.88 -0.01 10.06
C SER A 246 -18.25 0.51 9.56
N GLN A 247 -18.64 0.18 8.33
CA GLN A 247 -20.00 0.48 7.84
C GLN A 247 -21.07 -0.20 8.68
N ILE A 248 -20.83 -1.41 9.18
CA ILE A 248 -21.82 -2.22 9.87
C ILE A 248 -22.21 -1.69 11.26
N ILE A 249 -21.43 -0.75 11.82
CA ILE A 249 -21.82 -0.01 13.04
C ILE A 249 -22.63 1.25 12.73
N SER A 250 -22.69 1.66 11.45
CA SER A 250 -23.42 2.86 11.06
C SER A 250 -24.94 2.63 11.14
N PRO A 251 -25.68 3.54 11.77
CA PRO A 251 -27.14 3.41 11.84
C PRO A 251 -27.85 3.57 10.48
N ASP A 252 -27.17 4.17 9.51
CA ASP A 252 -27.71 4.34 8.16
C ASP A 252 -27.29 3.19 7.23
N CYS A 253 -26.73 2.13 7.80
CA CYS A 253 -26.31 0.96 7.05
C CYS A 253 -27.53 0.20 6.52
N GLU A 254 -27.64 0.08 5.21
CA GLU A 254 -28.62 -0.77 4.56
C GLU A 254 -28.15 -2.24 4.64
N TRP A 255 -28.67 -3.00 5.64
CA TRP A 255 -28.18 -4.34 5.94
C TRP A 255 -28.26 -5.32 4.75
N LYS A 256 -29.33 -5.22 3.96
CA LYS A 256 -29.46 -6.01 2.73
C LYS A 256 -28.29 -5.78 1.76
N LYS A 257 -27.85 -4.54 1.66
CA LYS A 257 -26.67 -4.20 0.82
C LYS A 257 -25.39 -4.78 1.39
N ILE A 258 -25.19 -4.77 2.70
CA ILE A 258 -24.01 -5.41 3.33
C ILE A 258 -23.95 -6.90 2.99
N LEU A 259 -25.08 -7.62 3.03
CA LEU A 259 -25.11 -9.02 2.65
C LEU A 259 -24.81 -9.24 1.16
N GLN A 260 -25.36 -8.39 0.28
CA GLN A 260 -25.05 -8.41 -1.15
C GLN A 260 -23.57 -8.11 -1.43
N ASP A 261 -22.99 -7.10 -0.79
CA ASP A 261 -21.59 -6.74 -0.93
C ASP A 261 -20.67 -7.86 -0.40
N ARG A 262 -21.08 -8.57 0.66
CA ARG A 262 -20.36 -9.73 1.20
C ARG A 262 -20.26 -10.89 0.20
N GLU A 263 -21.31 -11.09 -0.61
CA GLU A 263 -21.34 -12.11 -1.64
C GLU A 263 -20.64 -11.67 -2.93
N ALA A 264 -20.79 -10.39 -3.29
CA ALA A 264 -20.30 -9.86 -4.56
C ALA A 264 -18.81 -9.46 -4.54
N TYR A 265 -18.30 -8.99 -3.40
CA TYR A 265 -16.91 -8.56 -3.28
C TYR A 265 -15.98 -9.74 -2.99
N SER A 266 -14.73 -9.64 -3.44
CA SER A 266 -13.68 -10.49 -2.89
C SER A 266 -13.54 -10.22 -1.39
N LYS A 267 -13.12 -11.24 -0.62
CA LYS A 267 -12.96 -11.09 0.83
C LYS A 267 -12.10 -9.88 1.22
N PRO A 268 -10.94 -9.63 0.61
CA PRO A 268 -10.14 -8.44 0.89
C PRO A 268 -10.88 -7.13 0.61
N LYS A 269 -11.56 -7.02 -0.54
CA LYS A 269 -12.33 -5.82 -0.89
C LYS A 269 -13.45 -5.57 0.14
N PHE A 270 -14.14 -6.61 0.57
CA PHE A 270 -15.18 -6.50 1.60
C PHE A 270 -14.60 -5.99 2.93
N PHE A 271 -13.46 -6.55 3.35
CA PHE A 271 -12.77 -6.14 4.58
C PHE A 271 -12.33 -4.67 4.51
N ASN A 272 -11.74 -4.25 3.40
CA ASN A 272 -11.29 -2.86 3.22
C ASN A 272 -12.47 -1.89 3.15
N GLU A 273 -13.40 -2.12 2.21
CA GLU A 273 -14.42 -1.16 1.84
C GLU A 273 -15.58 -1.09 2.86
N VAL A 274 -15.97 -2.24 3.41
CA VAL A 274 -17.13 -2.35 4.33
C VAL A 274 -16.68 -2.32 5.77
N LEU A 275 -15.71 -3.15 6.14
CA LEU A 275 -15.28 -3.28 7.52
C LEU A 275 -14.22 -2.23 7.92
N GLY A 276 -13.50 -1.62 6.98
CA GLY A 276 -12.42 -0.68 7.29
C GLY A 276 -11.17 -1.36 7.87
N ILE A 277 -10.96 -2.63 7.52
CA ILE A 277 -9.85 -3.46 8.00
C ILE A 277 -8.86 -3.65 6.86
N SER A 278 -7.58 -3.39 7.11
CA SER A 278 -6.51 -3.69 6.16
C SER A 278 -6.37 -5.20 5.97
N THR A 279 -6.07 -5.60 4.76
CA THR A 279 -5.86 -7.01 4.45
C THR A 279 -4.48 -7.22 3.85
N ASP A 280 -3.89 -8.35 4.18
CA ASP A 280 -2.67 -8.79 3.52
C ASP A 280 -3.06 -9.26 2.12
N SER A 281 -2.80 -8.47 1.09
CA SER A 281 -2.93 -8.92 -0.30
C SER A 281 -4.25 -8.86 -1.07
N ALA A 282 -5.10 -7.84 -0.88
CA ALA A 282 -6.24 -7.71 -1.81
C ALA A 282 -5.82 -7.55 -3.28
N ASP A 283 -4.71 -6.86 -3.50
CA ASP A 283 -4.21 -6.51 -4.83
C ASP A 283 -2.74 -6.91 -5.04
N ARG A 284 -2.17 -7.78 -4.18
CA ARG A 284 -0.79 -8.24 -4.30
C ARG A 284 -0.73 -9.69 -4.78
N PRO A 285 0.06 -9.98 -5.81
CA PRO A 285 0.23 -11.33 -6.29
C PRO A 285 0.94 -12.24 -5.28
N LEU A 286 1.81 -11.69 -4.43
CA LEU A 286 2.56 -12.40 -3.40
C LEU A 286 2.50 -11.66 -2.06
N CYS A 287 2.49 -12.41 -0.96
CA CYS A 287 2.74 -11.92 0.38
C CYS A 287 4.16 -12.30 0.85
N ARG A 288 4.64 -11.66 1.93
CA ARG A 288 5.98 -11.94 2.49
C ARG A 288 6.17 -13.42 2.83
N GLN A 289 5.12 -14.08 3.34
CA GLN A 289 5.17 -15.48 3.70
C GLN A 289 5.35 -16.39 2.47
N ASP A 290 4.76 -16.03 1.31
CA ASP A 290 4.97 -16.79 0.06
C ASP A 290 6.44 -16.83 -0.36
N LEU A 291 7.21 -15.76 -0.09
CA LEU A 291 8.64 -15.69 -0.37
C LEU A 291 9.44 -16.44 0.68
N ILE A 292 9.17 -16.21 1.98
CA ILE A 292 9.86 -16.88 3.09
C ILE A 292 9.72 -18.41 3.00
N ASP A 293 8.54 -18.91 2.65
CA ASP A 293 8.28 -20.35 2.53
C ASP A 293 9.08 -21.03 1.40
N ASN A 294 9.63 -20.24 0.48
CA ASN A 294 10.55 -20.72 -0.56
C ASN A 294 12.03 -20.47 -0.21
N CYS A 295 12.35 -19.80 0.90
CA CYS A 295 13.72 -19.59 1.33
C CYS A 295 14.30 -20.86 1.99
N ASP A 296 15.60 -21.07 1.81
CA ASP A 296 16.35 -22.16 2.45
C ASP A 296 17.49 -21.57 3.30
N GLU A 297 17.45 -21.81 4.61
CA GLU A 297 18.46 -21.33 5.57
C GLU A 297 19.88 -21.82 5.26
N LYS A 298 20.00 -22.89 4.48
CA LYS A 298 21.29 -23.46 4.05
C LYS A 298 21.83 -22.81 2.77
N LEU A 299 21.01 -22.05 2.05
CA LEU A 299 21.39 -21.36 0.80
C LEU A 299 21.77 -19.92 1.11
N SER A 300 23.05 -19.60 0.99
CA SER A 300 23.58 -18.26 1.27
C SER A 300 24.17 -17.63 0.01
N MET A 301 24.13 -16.29 -0.08
CA MET A 301 24.76 -15.53 -1.16
C MET A 301 26.17 -15.03 -0.77
N ASN A 302 26.67 -15.41 0.40
CA ASN A 302 28.02 -15.00 0.80
C ASN A 302 29.12 -15.69 -0.05
N SER A 303 30.28 -15.07 -0.15
CA SER A 303 31.37 -15.53 -1.02
C SER A 303 31.86 -16.94 -0.67
N GLU A 304 31.91 -17.30 0.61
CA GLU A 304 32.38 -18.64 1.04
C GLU A 304 31.42 -19.74 0.59
N PHE A 305 30.10 -19.49 0.69
CA PHE A 305 29.10 -20.44 0.24
C PHE A 305 29.10 -20.55 -1.30
N LEU A 306 29.18 -19.41 -1.99
CA LEU A 306 29.20 -19.38 -3.46
C LEU A 306 30.42 -20.08 -4.05
N GLU A 307 31.60 -19.99 -3.44
CA GLU A 307 32.78 -20.76 -3.84
C GLU A 307 32.56 -22.28 -3.71
N LYS A 308 32.01 -22.72 -2.59
CA LYS A 308 31.66 -24.15 -2.40
C LYS A 308 30.59 -24.63 -3.37
N LEU A 309 29.58 -23.78 -3.64
CA LEU A 309 28.52 -24.08 -4.59
C LEU A 309 29.05 -24.20 -6.02
N LYS A 310 30.03 -23.36 -6.38
CA LYS A 310 30.66 -23.34 -7.70
C LYS A 310 31.30 -24.69 -8.03
N ASP A 311 32.02 -25.28 -7.07
CA ASP A 311 32.61 -26.62 -7.26
C ASP A 311 31.56 -27.74 -7.46
N GLN A 312 30.39 -27.56 -6.85
CA GLN A 312 29.28 -28.55 -6.95
C GLN A 312 28.43 -28.40 -8.19
N ILE A 313 28.28 -27.20 -8.77
CA ILE A 313 27.34 -26.90 -9.85
C ILE A 313 28.04 -27.03 -11.23
N THR A 314 29.34 -26.78 -11.31
CA THR A 314 30.05 -26.69 -12.62
C THR A 314 30.19 -28.00 -13.38
N ASP A 315 29.88 -29.15 -12.77
CA ASP A 315 29.96 -30.44 -13.45
C ASP A 315 28.62 -30.80 -14.13
N GLY A 316 28.45 -30.27 -15.37
CA GLY A 316 27.41 -30.75 -16.29
C GLY A 316 26.01 -30.20 -16.09
N ARG A 317 25.80 -29.17 -15.25
CA ARG A 317 24.49 -28.51 -15.08
C ARG A 317 24.40 -27.23 -15.89
N ASN A 318 23.21 -26.99 -16.47
CA ASN A 318 22.93 -25.73 -17.14
C ASN A 318 22.73 -24.61 -16.12
N ILE A 319 23.41 -23.50 -16.33
CA ILE A 319 23.32 -22.28 -15.50
C ILE A 319 22.69 -21.19 -16.34
N TYR A 320 21.72 -20.51 -15.79
CA TYR A 320 20.91 -19.49 -16.45
C TYR A 320 21.14 -18.14 -15.81
N ALA A 321 21.07 -17.09 -16.60
CA ALA A 321 21.07 -15.71 -16.08
C ALA A 321 19.88 -14.92 -16.59
N GLY A 322 19.39 -14.03 -15.75
CA GLY A 322 18.36 -13.03 -16.08
C GLY A 322 18.87 -11.63 -15.85
N LEU A 323 18.63 -10.75 -16.80
CA LEU A 323 19.08 -9.36 -16.79
C LEU A 323 17.91 -8.43 -17.05
N ASP A 324 17.62 -7.57 -16.11
CA ASP A 324 16.78 -6.42 -16.31
C ASP A 324 17.63 -5.14 -16.34
N TRP A 325 17.53 -4.38 -17.43
CA TRP A 325 18.37 -3.21 -17.63
C TRP A 325 17.66 -1.93 -17.17
N SER A 326 18.38 -1.08 -16.46
CA SER A 326 17.88 0.26 -16.10
C SER A 326 17.41 1.02 -17.34
N GLY A 327 16.18 1.50 -17.31
CA GLY A 327 15.57 2.31 -18.38
C GLY A 327 16.06 3.76 -18.43
N GLY A 328 17.16 4.12 -17.75
CA GLY A 328 17.72 5.47 -17.73
C GLY A 328 16.95 6.47 -16.88
N THR A 329 16.04 6.00 -16.01
CA THR A 329 15.37 6.84 -15.01
C THR A 329 16.07 6.69 -13.66
N ASP A 330 16.09 7.73 -12.82
CA ASP A 330 16.70 7.72 -11.48
C ASP A 330 16.13 6.66 -10.53
N LYS A 331 15.10 5.93 -10.95
CA LYS A 331 14.37 4.95 -10.12
C LYS A 331 14.47 3.51 -10.62
N SER A 332 15.02 3.25 -11.80
CA SER A 332 15.19 1.89 -12.34
C SER A 332 16.62 1.45 -12.19
N LEU A 333 16.84 0.23 -11.71
CA LEU A 333 18.15 -0.35 -11.46
C LEU A 333 18.40 -1.52 -12.42
N THR A 334 19.66 -1.70 -12.83
CA THR A 334 20.04 -2.94 -13.50
C THR A 334 20.16 -4.04 -12.45
N VAL A 335 19.52 -5.19 -12.71
CA VAL A 335 19.57 -6.37 -11.84
C VAL A 335 20.04 -7.59 -12.61
N LEU A 336 21.00 -8.31 -12.04
CA LEU A 336 21.49 -9.61 -12.51
C LEU A 336 21.06 -10.70 -11.55
N VAL A 337 20.43 -11.75 -12.08
CA VAL A 337 20.11 -13.00 -11.35
C VAL A 337 20.81 -14.16 -12.05
N ILE A 338 21.46 -15.05 -11.28
CA ILE A 338 22.02 -16.32 -11.82
C ILE A 338 21.38 -17.49 -11.06
N ALA A 339 20.93 -18.49 -11.81
CA ALA A 339 20.19 -19.63 -11.28
C ALA A 339 20.58 -20.95 -11.94
N THR A 340 20.27 -22.04 -11.28
CA THR A 340 20.36 -23.41 -11.84
C THR A 340 19.27 -24.29 -11.27
N TYR A 341 19.09 -25.48 -11.78
CA TYR A 341 18.21 -26.50 -11.18
C TYR A 341 18.98 -27.40 -10.23
N ILE A 342 18.50 -27.47 -8.97
CA ILE A 342 18.99 -28.42 -7.95
C ILE A 342 17.76 -29.19 -7.44
N ASP A 343 17.82 -30.53 -7.51
CA ASP A 343 16.71 -31.41 -7.08
C ASP A 343 15.36 -31.02 -7.71
N ASN A 344 15.36 -30.68 -9.00
CA ASN A 344 14.20 -30.17 -9.77
C ASN A 344 13.60 -28.85 -9.29
N LEU A 345 14.28 -28.15 -8.38
CA LEU A 345 13.91 -26.79 -7.97
C LEU A 345 14.78 -25.76 -8.70
N PHE A 346 14.16 -24.69 -9.15
CA PHE A 346 14.87 -23.55 -9.71
C PHE A 346 15.46 -22.71 -8.57
N VAL A 347 16.79 -22.65 -8.51
CA VAL A 347 17.56 -22.03 -7.42
C VAL A 347 18.28 -20.80 -7.93
N PRO A 348 17.75 -19.61 -7.76
CA PRO A 348 18.44 -18.36 -8.05
C PRO A 348 19.41 -18.05 -6.88
N PHE A 349 20.65 -18.46 -7.04
CA PHE A 349 21.67 -18.43 -5.98
C PHE A 349 22.53 -17.18 -5.97
N PHE A 350 22.52 -16.38 -7.05
CA PHE A 350 23.27 -15.12 -7.13
C PHE A 350 22.35 -13.98 -7.59
N TRP A 351 22.39 -12.89 -6.86
CA TRP A 351 21.61 -11.68 -7.12
C TRP A 351 22.51 -10.46 -6.96
N LYS A 352 22.42 -9.50 -7.89
CA LYS A 352 23.13 -8.23 -7.78
C LYS A 352 22.30 -7.08 -8.36
N LYS A 353 22.12 -6.00 -7.58
CA LYS A 353 21.63 -4.70 -8.02
C LYS A 353 22.84 -3.79 -8.29
N TYR A 354 22.83 -3.07 -9.39
CA TYR A 354 23.88 -2.13 -9.74
C TYR A 354 23.46 -0.73 -9.31
N THR A 355 24.13 -0.19 -8.28
CA THR A 355 23.81 1.10 -7.65
C THR A 355 25.03 2.02 -7.55
N GLY A 356 24.83 3.32 -7.32
CA GLY A 356 25.89 4.29 -7.10
C GLY A 356 26.90 4.32 -8.25
N SER A 357 28.19 4.17 -7.97
CA SER A 357 29.27 4.16 -8.97
C SER A 357 29.21 2.95 -9.92
N GLU A 358 28.59 1.85 -9.52
CA GLU A 358 28.38 0.67 -10.36
C GLU A 358 27.21 0.84 -11.35
N ALA A 359 26.44 1.93 -11.25
CA ALA A 359 25.36 2.25 -12.18
C ALA A 359 25.87 2.73 -13.55
N ASP A 360 27.16 3.01 -13.70
CA ASP A 360 27.79 3.30 -15.00
C ASP A 360 27.70 2.07 -15.91
N LEU A 361 27.16 2.25 -17.10
CA LEU A 361 26.83 1.16 -18.02
C LEU A 361 28.06 0.36 -18.48
N ASP A 362 29.21 1.00 -18.66
CA ASP A 362 30.45 0.32 -19.05
C ASP A 362 31.02 -0.51 -17.89
N ILE A 363 30.87 -0.05 -16.66
CA ILE A 363 31.25 -0.79 -15.45
C ILE A 363 30.34 -1.99 -15.29
N GLN A 364 29.00 -1.78 -15.38
CA GLN A 364 28.01 -2.87 -15.29
C GLN A 364 28.30 -3.98 -16.28
N ILE A 365 28.46 -3.66 -17.57
CA ILE A 365 28.66 -4.66 -18.61
C ILE A 365 29.95 -5.46 -18.39
N LYS A 366 31.03 -4.82 -17.96
CA LYS A 366 32.30 -5.52 -17.66
C LYS A 366 32.12 -6.50 -16.50
N ASP A 367 31.44 -6.09 -15.44
CA ASP A 367 31.17 -6.92 -14.27
C ASP A 367 30.23 -8.07 -14.65
N ILE A 368 29.14 -7.79 -15.37
CA ILE A 368 28.19 -8.81 -15.84
C ILE A 368 28.91 -9.86 -16.70
N ILE A 369 29.72 -9.45 -17.68
CA ILE A 369 30.51 -10.37 -18.50
C ILE A 369 31.43 -11.23 -17.63
N SER A 370 32.09 -10.62 -16.65
CA SER A 370 32.94 -11.34 -15.68
C SER A 370 32.16 -12.39 -14.91
N LYS A 371 30.99 -12.04 -14.37
CA LYS A 371 30.11 -12.96 -13.62
C LYS A 371 29.55 -14.07 -14.48
N LEU A 372 29.09 -13.77 -15.71
CA LEU A 372 28.58 -14.80 -16.63
C LEU A 372 29.68 -15.82 -17.02
N ARG A 373 30.93 -15.39 -17.18
CA ARG A 373 32.09 -16.28 -17.42
C ARG A 373 32.45 -17.09 -16.18
N GLU A 374 32.51 -16.41 -15.03
CA GLU A 374 32.83 -17.01 -13.74
C GLU A 374 31.91 -18.21 -13.44
N TRP A 375 30.60 -18.05 -13.68
CA TRP A 375 29.60 -19.08 -13.45
C TRP A 375 29.34 -19.98 -14.66
N ARG A 376 30.07 -19.81 -15.78
CA ARG A 376 29.89 -20.58 -17.02
C ARG A 376 28.43 -20.62 -17.48
N VAL A 377 27.74 -19.47 -17.41
CA VAL A 377 26.32 -19.36 -17.74
C VAL A 377 26.04 -19.90 -19.13
N SER A 378 25.09 -20.84 -19.26
CA SER A 378 24.71 -21.50 -20.50
C SER A 378 23.85 -20.60 -21.37
N LEU A 379 22.78 -20.02 -20.77
CA LEU A 379 21.81 -19.14 -21.45
C LEU A 379 21.53 -17.88 -20.64
N VAL A 380 21.35 -16.77 -21.33
CA VAL A 380 21.02 -15.47 -20.75
C VAL A 380 19.70 -14.97 -21.30
N GLY A 381 18.74 -14.64 -20.44
CA GLY A 381 17.51 -13.92 -20.76
C GLY A 381 17.68 -12.45 -20.37
N ALA A 382 17.53 -11.52 -21.29
CA ALA A 382 17.74 -10.11 -21.04
C ALA A 382 16.60 -9.25 -21.55
N ASP A 383 16.26 -8.16 -20.82
CA ASP A 383 15.30 -7.17 -21.29
C ASP A 383 15.76 -6.49 -22.59
N TYR A 384 14.83 -6.33 -23.54
CA TYR A 384 15.09 -5.68 -24.81
C TYR A 384 14.98 -4.16 -24.72
N GLY A 385 14.02 -3.66 -23.92
CA GLY A 385 13.61 -2.25 -23.94
C GLY A 385 14.71 -1.28 -23.52
N GLY A 386 15.35 -1.53 -22.37
CA GLY A 386 16.49 -0.75 -21.87
C GLY A 386 17.85 -1.27 -22.36
N GLY A 387 17.86 -2.45 -22.97
CA GLY A 387 19.08 -3.23 -23.16
C GLY A 387 19.59 -3.38 -24.59
N MET A 388 19.19 -2.60 -25.58
CA MET A 388 19.62 -2.81 -26.97
C MET A 388 21.13 -2.88 -27.13
N TRP A 389 21.85 -1.86 -26.74
CA TRP A 389 23.30 -1.80 -26.85
C TRP A 389 24.06 -2.78 -25.93
N PRO A 390 23.72 -2.91 -24.63
CA PRO A 390 24.37 -3.89 -23.78
C PRO A 390 24.08 -5.33 -24.23
N ASN A 391 22.88 -5.64 -24.72
CA ASN A 391 22.57 -6.96 -25.25
C ASN A 391 23.40 -7.32 -26.49
N ASP A 392 23.66 -6.35 -27.37
CA ASP A 392 24.54 -6.57 -28.54
C ASP A 392 25.98 -6.87 -28.11
N LYS A 393 26.48 -6.20 -27.06
CA LYS A 393 27.80 -6.53 -26.48
C LYS A 393 27.81 -7.95 -25.93
N LEU A 394 26.78 -8.36 -25.18
CA LEU A 394 26.67 -9.73 -24.65
C LEU A 394 26.58 -10.77 -25.77
N GLN A 395 25.82 -10.51 -26.84
CA GLN A 395 25.73 -11.41 -28.00
C GLN A 395 27.06 -11.55 -28.78
N ARG A 396 27.85 -10.48 -28.87
CA ARG A 396 29.20 -10.55 -29.44
C ARG A 396 30.14 -11.38 -28.58
N GLU A 397 30.00 -11.33 -27.27
CA GLU A 397 30.86 -12.02 -26.31
C GLU A 397 30.54 -13.51 -26.16
N PHE A 398 29.23 -13.84 -26.06
CA PHE A 398 28.77 -15.17 -25.73
C PHE A 398 28.11 -15.91 -26.92
N GLY A 399 27.85 -15.22 -28.02
CA GLY A 399 27.11 -15.73 -29.19
C GLY A 399 25.60 -15.45 -29.10
N ALA A 400 24.99 -15.16 -30.25
CA ALA A 400 23.55 -14.85 -30.34
C ALA A 400 22.64 -16.03 -29.92
N ALA A 401 23.13 -17.24 -30.04
CA ALA A 401 22.38 -18.45 -29.62
C ALA A 401 22.33 -18.65 -28.10
N ARG A 402 23.08 -17.85 -27.32
CA ARG A 402 23.12 -17.96 -25.85
C ARG A 402 22.49 -16.76 -25.16
N VAL A 403 22.21 -15.67 -25.87
CA VAL A 403 21.64 -14.44 -25.29
C VAL A 403 20.31 -14.13 -25.95
N PHE A 404 19.22 -14.41 -25.24
CA PHE A 404 17.87 -14.22 -25.70
C PHE A 404 17.30 -12.91 -25.18
N LYS A 405 16.83 -12.08 -26.11
CA LYS A 405 16.22 -10.78 -25.81
C LYS A 405 14.71 -10.92 -25.65
N TYR A 406 14.14 -10.35 -24.59
CA TYR A 406 12.71 -10.36 -24.32
C TYR A 406 12.15 -8.94 -24.31
N GLN A 407 11.03 -8.74 -24.94
CA GLN A 407 10.27 -7.49 -24.85
C GLN A 407 8.88 -7.75 -24.34
N TYR A 408 8.47 -7.01 -23.31
CA TYR A 408 7.08 -7.05 -22.89
C TYR A 408 6.17 -6.37 -23.90
N ALA A 409 5.11 -7.05 -24.30
CA ALA A 409 4.12 -6.57 -25.26
C ALA A 409 2.74 -7.07 -24.89
N GLN A 410 1.71 -6.41 -25.44
CA GLN A 410 0.36 -6.94 -25.44
C GLN A 410 0.18 -7.88 -26.62
N GLY A 411 -0.37 -9.07 -26.41
CA GLY A 411 -0.56 -10.06 -27.47
C GLY A 411 -1.50 -11.20 -27.05
N LYS A 412 -1.78 -12.12 -27.98
CA LYS A 412 -2.63 -13.31 -27.73
C LYS A 412 -1.86 -14.52 -27.25
N ARG A 413 -0.54 -14.51 -27.31
CA ARG A 413 0.33 -15.64 -26.92
C ARG A 413 1.25 -15.22 -25.78
N LYS A 414 1.47 -16.11 -24.85
CA LYS A 414 2.38 -15.91 -23.71
C LYS A 414 3.79 -15.55 -24.18
N LEU A 415 4.33 -16.27 -25.15
CA LEU A 415 5.61 -16.00 -25.81
C LEU A 415 5.45 -16.13 -27.33
N LYS A 416 6.08 -15.22 -28.08
CA LYS A 416 6.16 -15.26 -29.53
C LYS A 416 7.57 -14.89 -29.97
N TRP A 417 8.23 -15.73 -30.74
CA TRP A 417 9.51 -15.40 -31.34
C TRP A 417 9.32 -14.47 -32.55
N GLU A 418 10.15 -13.42 -32.66
CA GLU A 418 10.24 -12.51 -33.79
C GLU A 418 11.61 -12.65 -34.46
N PRO A 419 11.72 -13.44 -35.55
CA PRO A 419 13.02 -13.73 -36.20
C PRO A 419 13.73 -12.47 -36.72
N ASP A 420 12.97 -11.53 -37.30
CA ASP A 420 13.50 -10.32 -37.91
C ASP A 420 14.22 -9.40 -36.90
N LEU A 421 13.79 -9.45 -35.65
CA LEU A 421 14.35 -8.64 -34.55
C LEU A 421 15.18 -9.47 -33.55
N GLY A 422 15.22 -10.80 -33.74
CA GLY A 422 15.97 -11.70 -32.89
C GLY A 422 15.58 -11.62 -31.41
N ARG A 423 14.26 -11.54 -31.12
CA ARG A 423 13.72 -11.37 -29.76
C ARG A 423 12.43 -12.16 -29.53
N PHE A 424 12.12 -12.39 -28.27
CA PHE A 424 10.81 -12.86 -27.84
C PHE A 424 9.90 -11.68 -27.46
N LEU A 425 8.67 -11.69 -27.96
CA LEU A 425 7.59 -10.91 -27.37
C LEU A 425 6.96 -11.72 -26.25
N ALA A 426 6.98 -11.18 -25.04
CA ALA A 426 6.42 -11.80 -23.84
C ALA A 426 5.17 -11.01 -23.40
N HIS A 427 4.03 -11.69 -23.26
CA HIS A 427 2.83 -11.08 -22.71
C HIS A 427 3.01 -10.83 -21.21
N ARG A 428 3.27 -9.57 -20.79
CA ARG A 428 3.68 -9.20 -19.43
C ARG A 428 2.80 -9.84 -18.36
N SER A 429 1.48 -9.69 -18.48
CA SER A 429 0.53 -10.21 -17.47
C SER A 429 0.59 -11.73 -17.35
N GLU A 430 0.70 -12.47 -18.46
CA GLU A 430 0.72 -13.94 -18.43
C GLU A 430 2.02 -14.50 -17.89
N VAL A 431 3.17 -13.92 -18.26
CA VAL A 431 4.47 -14.40 -17.75
C VAL A 431 4.63 -14.11 -16.28
N LEU A 432 4.22 -12.93 -15.81
CA LEU A 432 4.24 -12.57 -14.39
C LEU A 432 3.24 -13.40 -13.57
N SER A 433 2.01 -13.61 -14.08
CA SER A 433 1.03 -14.51 -13.42
C SER A 433 1.61 -15.92 -13.25
N SER A 434 2.33 -16.42 -14.26
CA SER A 434 2.96 -17.73 -14.19
C SER A 434 4.09 -17.79 -13.18
N LEU A 435 4.91 -16.74 -13.08
CA LEU A 435 5.98 -16.62 -12.09
C LEU A 435 5.39 -16.63 -10.67
N PHE A 436 4.41 -15.77 -10.40
CA PHE A 436 3.79 -15.68 -9.07
C PHE A 436 3.08 -16.98 -8.67
N ALA A 437 2.38 -17.62 -9.63
CA ALA A 437 1.78 -18.93 -9.39
C ALA A 437 2.82 -20.00 -9.10
N ALA A 438 3.98 -19.97 -9.75
CA ALA A 438 5.08 -20.90 -9.50
C ALA A 438 5.70 -20.71 -8.12
N ILE A 439 5.89 -19.46 -7.68
CA ILE A 439 6.36 -19.14 -6.32
C ILE A 439 5.37 -19.66 -5.26
N LYS A 440 4.07 -19.43 -5.43
CA LYS A 440 3.03 -19.91 -4.50
C LYS A 440 2.93 -21.43 -4.37
N ARG A 441 3.37 -22.19 -5.38
CA ARG A 441 3.35 -23.66 -5.33
C ARG A 441 4.38 -24.27 -4.38
N ARG A 442 5.39 -23.51 -3.93
CA ARG A 442 6.44 -23.93 -2.97
C ARG A 442 7.29 -25.14 -3.40
N ASN A 443 7.11 -25.63 -4.61
CA ASN A 443 7.85 -26.77 -5.18
C ASN A 443 8.50 -26.45 -6.52
N VAL A 444 8.68 -25.18 -6.84
CA VAL A 444 9.31 -24.71 -8.08
C VAL A 444 10.58 -23.94 -7.79
N PHE A 445 10.53 -23.05 -6.79
CA PHE A 445 11.65 -22.19 -6.43
C PHE A 445 12.28 -22.58 -5.10
N ARG A 446 13.58 -22.27 -4.96
CA ARG A 446 14.30 -22.26 -3.68
C ARG A 446 15.17 -21.02 -3.64
N PHE A 447 14.79 -20.05 -2.83
CA PHE A 447 15.50 -18.78 -2.66
C PHE A 447 16.60 -18.89 -1.59
N PRO A 448 17.59 -17.98 -1.60
CA PRO A 448 18.53 -17.81 -0.49
C PRO A 448 17.80 -17.54 0.82
N LYS A 449 18.50 -17.71 1.95
CA LYS A 449 17.95 -17.36 3.27
C LYS A 449 17.40 -15.93 3.25
N TRP A 450 16.29 -15.71 3.98
CA TRP A 450 15.53 -14.48 3.92
C TRP A 450 16.37 -13.22 4.17
N ASP A 451 17.24 -13.22 5.19
CA ASP A 451 18.05 -12.07 5.58
C ASP A 451 18.94 -11.53 4.44
N GLU A 452 19.38 -12.40 3.54
CA GLU A 452 20.18 -12.02 2.37
C GLU A 452 19.32 -11.73 1.12
N PHE A 453 18.13 -12.33 1.04
CA PHE A 453 17.21 -12.17 -0.07
C PHE A 453 16.23 -11.00 0.13
N GLU A 454 16.03 -10.51 1.35
CA GLU A 454 14.99 -9.51 1.68
C GLU A 454 15.06 -8.27 0.79
N GLU A 455 16.25 -7.75 0.50
CA GLU A 455 16.44 -6.58 -0.38
C GLU A 455 15.83 -6.78 -1.77
N PHE A 456 15.96 -7.99 -2.34
CA PHE A 456 15.38 -8.34 -3.64
C PHE A 456 13.90 -8.73 -3.48
N GLY A 457 13.55 -9.38 -2.38
CA GLY A 457 12.19 -9.78 -2.03
C GLY A 457 11.22 -8.60 -1.91
N GLN A 458 11.68 -7.44 -1.47
CA GLN A 458 10.88 -6.22 -1.39
C GLN A 458 10.33 -5.78 -2.77
N ASP A 459 11.07 -5.98 -3.86
CA ASP A 459 10.61 -5.67 -5.22
C ASP A 459 9.37 -6.52 -5.59
N PHE A 460 9.29 -7.76 -5.13
CA PHE A 460 8.12 -8.65 -5.33
C PHE A 460 6.91 -8.19 -4.54
N LEU A 461 7.13 -7.73 -3.32
CA LEU A 461 6.08 -7.24 -2.44
C LEU A 461 5.53 -5.88 -2.87
N GLY A 462 6.28 -5.13 -3.68
CA GLY A 462 5.88 -3.85 -4.27
C GLY A 462 4.90 -3.97 -5.43
N ILE A 463 4.66 -5.17 -5.97
CA ILE A 463 3.77 -5.36 -7.12
C ILE A 463 2.33 -5.46 -6.68
N THR A 464 1.46 -4.73 -7.39
CA THR A 464 0.00 -4.80 -7.26
C THR A 464 -0.62 -5.42 -8.51
N ALA A 465 -1.73 -6.13 -8.32
CA ALA A 465 -2.47 -6.80 -9.37
C ALA A 465 -3.84 -6.14 -9.54
N ASN A 466 -4.09 -5.46 -10.64
CA ASN A 466 -5.36 -4.85 -10.96
C ASN A 466 -6.08 -5.66 -12.03
N TYR A 467 -7.23 -6.24 -11.70
CA TYR A 467 -8.06 -6.93 -12.68
C TYR A 467 -8.85 -5.92 -13.50
N ASN A 468 -8.66 -5.93 -14.81
CA ASN A 468 -9.40 -5.10 -15.73
C ASN A 468 -10.61 -5.91 -16.27
N GLU A 469 -11.82 -5.49 -15.89
CA GLU A 469 -13.07 -6.18 -16.25
C GLU A 469 -13.35 -6.15 -17.77
N ILE A 470 -12.87 -5.11 -18.47
CA ILE A 470 -13.09 -4.94 -19.93
C ILE A 470 -12.21 -5.91 -20.70
N THR A 471 -10.93 -5.97 -20.38
CA THR A 471 -9.96 -6.86 -21.05
C THR A 471 -9.93 -8.25 -20.47
N ARG A 472 -10.55 -8.48 -19.31
CA ARG A 472 -10.51 -9.71 -18.50
C ARG A 472 -9.10 -10.19 -18.17
N MET A 473 -8.17 -9.25 -18.03
CA MET A 473 -6.77 -9.52 -17.74
C MET A 473 -6.33 -8.84 -16.46
N THR A 474 -5.47 -9.51 -15.70
CA THR A 474 -4.79 -8.92 -14.56
C THR A 474 -3.60 -8.11 -15.07
N GLN A 475 -3.55 -6.83 -14.71
CA GLN A 475 -2.42 -5.96 -14.97
C GLN A 475 -1.58 -5.83 -13.71
N TYR A 476 -0.28 -6.06 -13.85
CA TYR A 476 0.68 -5.92 -12.75
C TYR A 476 1.39 -4.57 -12.85
N GLN A 477 1.39 -3.84 -11.74
CA GLN A 477 2.02 -2.53 -11.62
C GLN A 477 2.79 -2.47 -10.30
N HIS A 478 3.91 -1.76 -10.26
CA HIS A 478 4.58 -1.46 -9.00
C HIS A 478 3.99 -0.19 -8.36
N VAL A 479 4.08 -0.07 -7.06
CA VAL A 479 3.76 1.16 -6.34
C VAL A 479 4.81 2.21 -6.70
N LEU A 480 4.39 3.45 -6.98
CA LEU A 480 5.23 4.54 -7.54
C LEU A 480 6.53 4.85 -6.79
N SER A 481 6.67 4.40 -5.56
CA SER A 481 7.85 4.56 -4.71
C SER A 481 8.77 3.34 -4.66
N GLN A 482 8.39 2.23 -5.30
CA GLN A 482 9.12 0.96 -5.25
C GLN A 482 9.58 0.55 -6.65
N VAL A 483 10.66 -0.22 -6.72
CA VAL A 483 11.20 -0.80 -7.96
C VAL A 483 10.69 -2.25 -8.12
N ASP A 484 10.64 -2.76 -9.35
CA ASP A 484 10.24 -4.14 -9.65
C ASP A 484 11.31 -4.88 -10.48
N ASP A 485 12.50 -4.30 -10.58
CA ASP A 485 13.58 -4.79 -11.46
C ASP A 485 14.04 -6.22 -11.09
N SER A 486 14.07 -6.57 -9.78
CA SER A 486 14.41 -7.95 -9.33
C SER A 486 13.39 -8.98 -9.81
N VAL A 487 12.11 -8.62 -9.89
CA VAL A 487 11.05 -9.50 -10.39
C VAL A 487 11.23 -9.78 -11.87
N HIS A 488 11.56 -8.74 -12.65
CA HIS A 488 11.79 -8.86 -14.09
C HIS A 488 13.05 -9.66 -14.37
N ALA A 489 14.15 -9.41 -13.67
CA ALA A 489 15.38 -10.19 -13.80
C ALA A 489 15.15 -11.68 -13.49
N LEU A 490 14.45 -12.03 -12.39
CA LEU A 490 14.09 -13.42 -12.10
C LEU A 490 13.19 -14.03 -13.18
N ASN A 491 12.17 -13.28 -13.63
CA ASN A 491 11.27 -13.75 -14.67
C ASN A 491 12.01 -14.08 -15.96
N LEU A 492 12.94 -13.24 -16.40
CA LEU A 492 13.75 -13.45 -17.59
C LEU A 492 14.70 -14.65 -17.43
N CYS A 493 15.28 -14.82 -16.24
CA CYS A 493 16.09 -15.97 -15.89
C CYS A 493 15.28 -17.29 -15.96
N PHE A 494 14.06 -17.27 -15.43
CA PHE A 494 13.17 -18.40 -15.43
C PHE A 494 12.62 -18.72 -16.84
N LEU A 495 12.29 -17.70 -17.64
CA LEU A 495 11.84 -17.89 -19.02
C LEU A 495 12.93 -18.50 -19.90
N VAL A 496 14.19 -18.04 -19.77
CA VAL A 496 15.27 -18.59 -20.59
C VAL A 496 15.61 -20.02 -20.21
N SER A 497 15.42 -20.43 -18.95
CA SER A 497 15.61 -21.83 -18.52
C SER A 497 14.60 -22.82 -19.12
N MET A 498 13.48 -22.32 -19.67
CA MET A 498 12.46 -23.13 -20.33
C MET A 498 12.72 -23.36 -21.83
N ILE A 499 13.77 -22.72 -22.39
CA ILE A 499 14.13 -22.84 -23.81
C ILE A 499 15.07 -24.03 -24.02
N ASP A 500 15.71 -24.48 -22.95
CA ASP A 500 16.73 -25.57 -22.97
C ASP A 500 16.16 -26.99 -23.13
#